data_a9be922727ec06b6aeb095d6ab8e4e43
#
_entry.id   a9be922727ec06b6aeb095d6ab8e4e43
#
_cell.length_a   1.000
_cell.length_b   1.000
_cell.length_c   1.000
_cell.angle_alpha   90.00
_cell.angle_beta   90.00
_cell.angle_gamma   90.00
#
_symmetry.space_group_name_H-M   'P 1'
#
loop_
_entity.id
_entity.type
_entity.pdbx_description
1 polymer ?
#
loop_
_entity_poly.entity_id
_entity_poly.type
_entity_poly.pdbx_seq_one_letter_code
_entity_poly.pdbx_strand_id
1 'polypeptide(L)'
;MQILRTTKVRLLAALLVVGINGVSIPTVGQTSPGSEPLVSAPAPSLQPSASGDRIFADLVKHNELRNAGLREYSAVRTYAVTDPSGKVHAKEIVQMEYVAPDKKTFVTVAEEGSSVIRSLVLKRLMESEMSAATGKEHHDSSITPANYTFRMLNEEDLGKHHCFVVEAIPKRNDKYLFEGKIWIDSSEFAVVKIAGHPAKKLSFWVTRADFVRQYEKFGDFWLPVRDETFVEVKLYGKKILSIEHHINSVNGVPSSALVGQNPHQTESTTHGS
;
A
#
# COMPACT_ATOMS: atom_id res chain seq x y z
N MET A 1 25.64 25.25 8.84
CA MET A 1 25.76 24.03 8.00
C MET A 1 24.92 22.83 8.51
N GLN A 2 24.62 22.73 9.80
CA GLN A 2 23.77 21.68 10.40
C GLN A 2 22.27 21.82 10.06
N ILE A 3 21.72 23.03 10.01
CA ILE A 3 20.29 23.28 9.74
C ILE A 3 19.90 22.84 8.31
N LEU A 4 20.80 22.99 7.34
CA LEU A 4 20.57 22.57 5.94
C LEU A 4 20.54 21.02 5.81
N ARG A 5 21.28 20.28 6.66
CA ARG A 5 21.29 18.81 6.67
C ARG A 5 19.98 18.23 7.21
N THR A 6 19.44 18.82 8.27
CA THR A 6 18.20 18.37 8.92
C THR A 6 16.96 18.58 8.03
N THR A 7 16.87 19.66 7.28
CA THR A 7 15.74 19.94 6.39
C THR A 7 15.71 18.96 5.18
N LYS A 8 16.90 18.57 4.67
CA LYS A 8 17.05 17.68 3.51
C LYS A 8 16.65 16.23 3.81
N VAL A 9 16.91 15.75 5.02
CA VAL A 9 16.60 14.38 5.45
C VAL A 9 15.14 14.26 5.93
N ARG A 10 14.57 15.32 6.50
CA ARG A 10 13.13 15.41 6.85
C ARG A 10 12.22 15.17 5.64
N LEU A 11 12.70 15.49 4.44
CA LEU A 11 11.94 15.37 3.19
C LEU A 11 11.87 13.92 2.67
N LEU A 12 12.89 13.08 2.94
CA LEU A 12 12.87 11.66 2.53
C LEU A 12 11.80 10.87 3.28
N ALA A 13 11.54 11.19 4.55
CA ALA A 13 10.53 10.53 5.36
C ALA A 13 9.09 10.86 4.90
N ALA A 14 8.86 12.10 4.40
CA ALA A 14 7.55 12.50 3.85
C ALA A 14 7.17 11.75 2.56
N LEU A 15 8.15 11.20 1.85
CA LEU A 15 8.00 10.46 0.59
C LEU A 15 7.30 9.11 0.77
N LEU A 16 7.50 8.47 1.90
CA LEU A 16 7.00 7.12 2.14
C LEU A 16 5.56 7.09 2.67
N VAL A 17 5.07 8.21 3.20
CA VAL A 17 3.69 8.31 3.72
C VAL A 17 2.66 8.06 2.64
N VAL A 18 2.93 8.44 1.39
CA VAL A 18 2.04 8.23 0.24
C VAL A 18 1.82 6.75 -0.07
N GLY A 19 2.81 5.89 0.21
CA GLY A 19 2.74 4.46 -0.09
C GLY A 19 2.38 3.56 1.10
N ILE A 20 2.47 4.07 2.35
CA ILE A 20 2.40 3.23 3.56
C ILE A 20 0.99 3.10 4.12
N ASN A 21 0.11 4.07 3.82
CA ASN A 21 -1.27 3.97 4.26
C ASN A 21 -1.96 2.90 3.43
N GLY A 22 -2.27 1.79 4.05
CA GLY A 22 -3.09 0.73 3.47
C GLY A 22 -4.35 1.33 2.85
N VAL A 23 -4.98 0.63 1.90
CA VAL A 23 -6.28 1.02 1.33
C VAL A 23 -7.28 1.07 2.48
N SER A 24 -7.27 2.18 3.23
CA SER A 24 -8.25 2.44 4.26
C SER A 24 -9.39 3.19 3.62
N ILE A 25 -10.55 2.59 3.67
CA ILE A 25 -11.77 3.08 3.07
C ILE A 25 -12.66 3.59 4.19
N PRO A 26 -13.12 4.85 4.13
CA PRO A 26 -14.06 5.35 5.11
C PRO A 26 -15.42 4.67 4.95
N THR A 27 -16.01 4.27 6.07
CA THR A 27 -17.41 3.81 6.14
C THR A 27 -18.33 4.97 5.72
N VAL A 28 -18.99 4.84 4.56
CA VAL A 28 -19.98 5.81 4.12
C VAL A 28 -21.26 5.57 4.88
N GLY A 29 -21.69 6.54 5.68
CA GLY A 29 -23.00 6.57 6.33
C GLY A 29 -24.13 6.49 5.28
N GLN A 30 -25.05 5.57 5.48
CA GLN A 30 -26.22 5.37 4.63
C GLN A 30 -27.13 6.60 4.66
N THR A 31 -27.32 7.24 3.51
CA THR A 31 -28.49 8.10 3.24
C THR A 31 -29.42 7.34 2.32
N SER A 32 -30.66 7.20 2.77
CA SER A 32 -31.75 6.50 2.06
C SER A 32 -32.08 7.15 0.73
N PRO A 33 -32.38 6.37 -0.35
CA PRO A 33 -32.77 6.91 -1.64
C PRO A 33 -34.27 7.19 -1.72
N GLY A 34 -34.60 8.42 -2.10
CA GLY A 34 -35.91 8.79 -2.60
C GLY A 34 -36.14 8.25 -4.02
N SER A 35 -37.32 7.73 -4.26
CA SER A 35 -37.76 7.12 -5.51
C SER A 35 -38.00 8.16 -6.61
N GLU A 36 -37.40 7.98 -7.80
CA GLU A 36 -37.83 8.64 -9.04
C GLU A 36 -37.82 7.68 -10.25
N PRO A 37 -38.66 7.97 -11.31
CA PRO A 37 -39.15 6.93 -12.20
C PRO A 37 -38.22 6.60 -13.39
N LEU A 38 -38.35 5.36 -13.86
CA LEU A 38 -37.72 4.78 -15.04
C LEU A 38 -37.95 5.58 -16.33
N VAL A 39 -36.84 6.11 -16.88
CA VAL A 39 -36.76 6.48 -18.29
C VAL A 39 -35.72 5.55 -18.94
N SER A 40 -36.17 4.82 -19.94
CA SER A 40 -35.38 3.87 -20.72
C SER A 40 -34.32 4.63 -21.53
N ALA A 41 -33.04 4.48 -21.18
CA ALA A 41 -31.91 5.04 -21.93
C ALA A 41 -31.21 3.94 -22.75
N PRO A 42 -30.65 4.26 -23.95
CA PRO A 42 -29.94 3.31 -24.78
C PRO A 42 -28.69 2.77 -24.06
N ALA A 43 -28.35 1.50 -24.37
CA ALA A 43 -27.22 0.80 -23.75
C ALA A 43 -25.92 1.63 -23.82
N PRO A 44 -25.24 1.88 -22.68
CA PRO A 44 -24.01 2.66 -22.68
C PRO A 44 -22.88 1.82 -23.32
N SER A 45 -22.25 2.38 -24.36
CA SER A 45 -20.93 1.94 -24.79
C SER A 45 -19.98 2.10 -23.58
N LEU A 46 -19.39 1.00 -23.12
CA LEU A 46 -18.45 0.98 -21.99
C LEU A 46 -17.27 1.90 -22.28
N GLN A 47 -17.28 3.10 -21.71
CA GLN A 47 -16.14 3.98 -21.75
C GLN A 47 -15.06 3.41 -20.80
N PRO A 48 -13.76 3.42 -21.17
CA PRO A 48 -12.67 2.84 -20.35
C PRO A 48 -12.61 3.36 -18.91
N SER A 49 -13.00 4.62 -18.68
CA SER A 49 -13.06 5.23 -17.33
C SER A 49 -14.14 4.58 -16.45
N ALA A 50 -15.31 4.29 -17.00
CA ALA A 50 -16.41 3.68 -16.26
C ALA A 50 -16.07 2.25 -15.78
N SER A 51 -15.25 1.50 -16.54
CA SER A 51 -14.78 0.18 -16.12
C SER A 51 -13.75 0.26 -14.98
N GLY A 52 -12.84 1.24 -14.98
CA GLY A 52 -11.86 1.44 -13.93
C GLY A 52 -12.49 1.80 -12.59
N ASP A 53 -13.44 2.72 -12.58
CA ASP A 53 -14.18 3.13 -11.38
C ASP A 53 -15.00 1.97 -10.81
N ARG A 54 -15.58 1.11 -11.68
CA ARG A 54 -16.32 -0.08 -11.25
C ARG A 54 -15.42 -1.12 -10.62
N ILE A 55 -14.29 -1.46 -11.25
CA ILE A 55 -13.29 -2.40 -10.70
C ILE A 55 -12.81 -1.90 -9.33
N PHE A 56 -12.58 -0.59 -9.22
CA PHE A 56 -12.16 0.00 -7.96
C PHE A 56 -13.27 -0.03 -6.90
N ALA A 57 -14.53 0.16 -7.25
CA ALA A 57 -15.66 0.02 -6.34
C ALA A 57 -15.80 -1.42 -5.82
N ASP A 58 -15.61 -2.42 -6.68
CA ASP A 58 -15.60 -3.82 -6.27
C ASP A 58 -14.42 -4.13 -5.35
N LEU A 59 -13.22 -3.60 -5.64
CA LEU A 59 -12.05 -3.67 -4.73
C LEU A 59 -12.38 -3.12 -3.35
N VAL A 60 -12.98 -1.92 -3.29
CA VAL A 60 -13.38 -1.26 -2.04
C VAL A 60 -14.28 -2.17 -1.22
N LYS A 61 -15.38 -2.65 -1.83
CA LYS A 61 -16.36 -3.53 -1.19
C LYS A 61 -15.73 -4.82 -0.64
N HIS A 62 -14.87 -5.48 -1.42
CA HIS A 62 -14.21 -6.71 -0.97
C HIS A 62 -13.21 -6.45 0.15
N ASN A 63 -12.48 -5.33 0.09
CA ASN A 63 -11.56 -4.95 1.15
C ASN A 63 -12.27 -4.62 2.46
N GLU A 64 -13.42 -3.94 2.43
CA GLU A 64 -14.22 -3.68 3.63
C GLU A 64 -14.63 -4.99 4.31
N LEU A 65 -15.13 -5.95 3.54
CA LEU A 65 -15.52 -7.27 4.07
C LEU A 65 -14.33 -8.02 4.68
N ARG A 66 -13.17 -8.04 4.01
CA ARG A 66 -11.95 -8.67 4.53
C ARG A 66 -11.43 -7.98 5.77
N ASN A 67 -11.34 -6.64 5.74
CA ASN A 67 -10.78 -5.87 6.85
C ASN A 67 -11.64 -5.95 8.12
N ALA A 68 -12.94 -6.16 7.99
CA ALA A 68 -13.82 -6.40 9.14
C ALA A 68 -13.42 -7.65 9.94
N GLY A 69 -12.79 -8.64 9.28
CA GLY A 69 -12.28 -9.86 9.93
C GLY A 69 -10.86 -9.73 10.48
N LEU A 70 -10.09 -8.72 10.09
CA LEU A 70 -8.70 -8.53 10.55
C LEU A 70 -8.69 -7.88 11.94
N ARG A 71 -8.32 -8.65 12.95
CA ARG A 71 -8.22 -8.19 14.34
C ARG A 71 -6.81 -7.75 14.70
N GLU A 72 -5.82 -8.56 14.29
CA GLU A 72 -4.42 -8.33 14.63
C GLU A 72 -3.50 -9.01 13.61
N TYR A 73 -2.30 -8.50 13.43
CA TYR A 73 -1.20 -9.24 12.82
C TYR A 73 0.14 -8.76 13.36
N SER A 74 1.12 -9.65 13.33
CA SER A 74 2.49 -9.33 13.71
C SER A 74 3.46 -9.61 12.56
N ALA A 75 4.52 -8.81 12.48
CA ALA A 75 5.56 -8.94 11.46
C ALA A 75 6.93 -8.52 11.99
N VAL A 76 7.98 -9.14 11.47
CA VAL A 76 9.32 -8.56 11.53
C VAL A 76 9.53 -7.76 10.25
N ARG A 77 9.89 -6.49 10.39
CA ARG A 77 10.16 -5.60 9.26
C ARG A 77 11.64 -5.24 9.20
N THR A 78 12.21 -5.34 8.01
CA THR A 78 13.57 -4.87 7.74
C THR A 78 13.50 -3.59 6.91
N TYR A 79 13.91 -2.49 7.50
CA TYR A 79 14.07 -1.20 6.84
C TYR A 79 15.52 -1.04 6.40
N ALA A 80 15.78 -0.69 5.14
CA ALA A 80 17.14 -0.45 4.67
C ALA A 80 17.21 0.75 3.72
N VAL A 81 18.29 1.52 3.84
CA VAL A 81 18.66 2.56 2.87
C VAL A 81 19.95 2.11 2.21
N THR A 82 19.87 1.85 0.90
CA THR A 82 20.99 1.42 0.08
C THR A 82 21.25 2.38 -1.07
N ASP A 83 22.38 2.21 -1.76
CA ASP A 83 22.58 2.78 -3.08
C ASP A 83 22.46 1.71 -4.19
N PRO A 84 22.49 2.08 -5.48
CA PRO A 84 22.37 1.13 -6.58
C PRO A 84 23.48 0.07 -6.64
N SER A 85 24.61 0.26 -5.93
CA SER A 85 25.67 -0.74 -5.82
C SER A 85 25.38 -1.82 -4.76
N GLY A 86 24.28 -1.66 -4.01
CA GLY A 86 23.90 -2.53 -2.90
C GLY A 86 24.56 -2.17 -1.56
N LYS A 87 25.33 -1.08 -1.50
CA LYS A 87 25.93 -0.63 -0.24
C LYS A 87 24.85 -0.16 0.73
N VAL A 88 24.82 -0.77 1.91
CA VAL A 88 23.92 -0.39 3.00
C VAL A 88 24.45 0.87 3.69
N HIS A 89 23.61 1.90 3.75
CA HIS A 89 23.89 3.14 4.47
C HIS A 89 23.25 3.18 5.86
N ALA A 90 22.08 2.55 6.01
CA ALA A 90 21.40 2.35 7.27
C ALA A 90 20.46 1.16 7.16
N LYS A 91 20.31 0.40 8.23
CA LYS A 91 19.37 -0.71 8.35
C LYS A 91 18.80 -0.73 9.76
N GLU A 92 17.54 -1.13 9.86
CA GLU A 92 16.84 -1.30 11.13
C GLU A 92 15.90 -2.50 11.03
N ILE A 93 15.95 -3.40 12.00
CA ILE A 93 15.04 -4.53 12.11
C ILE A 93 14.08 -4.23 13.25
N VAL A 94 12.79 -4.36 12.98
CA VAL A 94 11.73 -3.89 13.86
C VAL A 94 10.67 -4.97 14.00
N GLN A 95 10.25 -5.27 15.21
CA GLN A 95 9.01 -6.02 15.47
C GLN A 95 7.84 -5.03 15.36
N MET A 96 6.84 -5.39 14.57
CA MET A 96 5.63 -4.61 14.38
C MET A 96 4.42 -5.45 14.77
N GLU A 97 3.51 -4.82 15.49
CA GLU A 97 2.21 -5.36 15.83
C GLU A 97 1.12 -4.39 15.38
N TYR A 98 0.10 -4.93 14.74
CA TYR A 98 -1.13 -4.23 14.41
C TYR A 98 -2.28 -4.83 15.22
N VAL A 99 -3.08 -3.97 15.81
CA VAL A 99 -4.33 -4.32 16.47
C VAL A 99 -5.42 -3.39 15.96
N ALA A 100 -6.49 -3.98 15.44
CA ALA A 100 -7.61 -3.23 14.91
C ALA A 100 -8.22 -2.27 15.95
N PRO A 101 -8.77 -1.13 15.52
CA PRO A 101 -8.96 -0.75 14.12
C PRO A 101 -7.70 -0.11 13.48
N ASP A 102 -6.77 0.44 14.26
CA ASP A 102 -5.73 1.33 13.74
C ASP A 102 -4.42 1.36 14.55
N LYS A 103 -4.34 0.61 15.65
CA LYS A 103 -3.17 0.66 16.53
C LYS A 103 -2.00 -0.11 15.93
N LYS A 104 -0.87 0.58 15.72
CA LYS A 104 0.41 -0.02 15.34
C LYS A 104 1.46 0.29 16.38
N THR A 105 2.26 -0.72 16.73
CA THR A 105 3.41 -0.59 17.62
C THR A 105 4.66 -1.10 16.91
N PHE A 106 5.80 -0.44 17.20
CA PHE A 106 7.09 -0.77 16.62
C PHE A 106 8.13 -0.87 17.72
N VAL A 107 8.89 -1.97 17.75
CA VAL A 107 9.99 -2.19 18.67
C VAL A 107 11.23 -2.53 17.85
N THR A 108 12.24 -1.64 17.89
CA THR A 108 13.51 -1.87 17.20
C THR A 108 14.29 -2.97 17.92
N VAL A 109 14.70 -4.00 17.17
CA VAL A 109 15.46 -5.15 17.69
C VAL A 109 16.91 -5.17 17.22
N ALA A 110 17.22 -4.54 16.07
CA ALA A 110 18.59 -4.41 15.59
C ALA A 110 18.77 -3.16 14.74
N GLU A 111 19.96 -2.59 14.78
CA GLU A 111 20.33 -1.37 14.07
C GLU A 111 21.74 -1.50 13.45
N GLU A 112 21.91 -0.98 12.22
CA GLU A 112 23.18 -0.96 11.51
C GLU A 112 23.35 0.34 10.72
N GLY A 113 24.59 0.77 10.52
CA GLY A 113 24.96 1.92 9.69
C GLY A 113 24.68 3.27 10.35
N SER A 114 24.36 4.29 9.54
CA SER A 114 24.28 5.69 9.99
C SER A 114 23.11 5.96 10.94
N SER A 115 23.40 6.33 12.19
CA SER A 115 22.40 6.76 13.17
C SER A 115 21.62 8.00 12.72
N VAL A 116 22.24 8.88 11.94
CA VAL A 116 21.59 10.07 11.37
C VAL A 116 20.51 9.67 10.37
N ILE A 117 20.80 8.70 9.49
CA ILE A 117 19.80 8.20 8.54
C ILE A 117 18.69 7.48 9.29
N ARG A 118 19.01 6.63 10.26
CA ARG A 118 17.99 5.92 11.05
C ARG A 118 17.05 6.89 11.74
N SER A 119 17.55 7.87 12.49
CA SER A 119 16.71 8.82 13.22
C SER A 119 15.95 9.80 12.33
N LEU A 120 16.50 10.22 11.19
CA LEU A 120 15.88 11.24 10.34
C LEU A 120 15.05 10.65 9.18
N VAL A 121 15.24 9.38 8.84
CA VAL A 121 14.49 8.70 7.77
C VAL A 121 13.65 7.58 8.35
N LEU A 122 14.25 6.53 8.91
CA LEU A 122 13.55 5.31 9.28
C LEU A 122 12.59 5.54 10.46
N LYS A 123 13.06 6.16 11.54
CA LYS A 123 12.21 6.48 12.70
C LYS A 123 11.03 7.38 12.35
N ARG A 124 11.27 8.42 11.52
CA ARG A 124 10.18 9.31 11.09
C ARG A 124 9.18 8.63 10.18
N LEU A 125 9.62 7.66 9.41
CA LEU A 125 8.75 6.83 8.60
C LEU A 125 7.79 6.03 9.48
N MET A 126 8.30 5.35 10.51
CA MET A 126 7.49 4.61 11.48
C MET A 126 6.54 5.54 12.26
N GLU A 127 7.04 6.70 12.72
CA GLU A 127 6.21 7.73 13.38
C GLU A 127 5.07 8.22 12.46
N SER A 128 5.37 8.42 11.18
CA SER A 128 4.39 8.84 10.19
C SER A 128 3.35 7.75 9.92
N GLU A 129 3.75 6.47 9.87
CA GLU A 129 2.82 5.35 9.70
C GLU A 129 1.88 5.22 10.90
N MET A 130 2.37 5.44 12.14
CA MET A 130 1.51 5.46 13.32
C MET A 130 0.52 6.63 13.30
N SER A 131 0.97 7.82 12.86
CA SER A 131 0.12 9.03 12.81
C SER A 131 -0.91 8.99 11.68
N ALA A 132 -0.55 8.36 10.56
CA ALA A 132 -1.40 8.31 9.38
C ALA A 132 -2.57 7.31 9.51
N ALA A 133 -2.54 6.44 10.52
CA ALA A 133 -3.66 5.56 10.84
C ALA A 133 -4.88 6.36 11.35
N THR A 134 -4.70 7.61 11.79
CA THR A 134 -5.76 8.43 12.39
C THR A 134 -5.79 9.86 11.84
N GLY A 135 -6.98 10.42 11.66
CA GLY A 135 -7.20 11.84 11.46
C GLY A 135 -7.21 12.34 10.01
N LYS A 136 -6.97 13.64 9.83
CA LYS A 136 -7.08 14.34 8.55
C LYS A 136 -6.11 13.81 7.49
N GLU A 137 -4.88 13.45 7.87
CA GLU A 137 -3.87 12.93 6.94
C GLU A 137 -4.31 11.60 6.32
N HIS A 138 -5.02 10.78 7.07
CA HIS A 138 -5.61 9.54 6.59
C HIS A 138 -6.63 9.78 5.46
N HIS A 139 -7.56 10.70 5.67
CA HIS A 139 -8.55 11.06 4.66
C HIS A 139 -7.90 11.68 3.42
N ASP A 140 -6.91 12.55 3.60
CA ASP A 140 -6.24 13.29 2.52
C ASP A 140 -5.32 12.40 1.66
N SER A 141 -4.83 11.28 2.20
CA SER A 141 -3.95 10.32 1.51
C SER A 141 -4.64 9.06 1.00
N SER A 142 -5.89 8.80 1.41
CA SER A 142 -6.59 7.57 1.08
C SER A 142 -6.82 7.40 -0.43
N ILE A 143 -6.66 6.16 -0.91
CA ILE A 143 -6.91 5.79 -2.31
C ILE A 143 -8.41 5.57 -2.47
N THR A 144 -9.14 6.65 -2.75
CA THR A 144 -10.61 6.65 -2.88
C THR A 144 -11.06 7.49 -4.07
N PRO A 145 -12.29 7.32 -4.54
CA PRO A 145 -12.89 8.18 -5.58
C PRO A 145 -12.93 9.67 -5.20
N ALA A 146 -12.86 10.03 -3.92
CA ALA A 146 -12.74 11.42 -3.47
C ALA A 146 -11.39 12.04 -3.91
N ASN A 147 -10.33 11.26 -3.91
CA ASN A 147 -8.96 11.70 -4.19
C ASN A 147 -8.49 11.37 -5.60
N TYR A 148 -9.07 10.35 -6.26
CA TYR A 148 -8.60 9.82 -7.53
C TYR A 148 -9.73 9.61 -8.54
N THR A 149 -9.35 9.61 -9.81
CA THR A 149 -10.11 9.00 -10.91
C THR A 149 -9.38 7.72 -11.31
N PHE A 150 -10.12 6.66 -11.58
CA PHE A 150 -9.58 5.35 -11.91
C PHE A 150 -9.88 5.00 -13.36
N ARG A 151 -8.84 4.59 -14.12
CA ARG A 151 -8.97 4.18 -15.51
C ARG A 151 -8.40 2.77 -15.69
N MET A 152 -9.20 1.83 -16.16
CA MET A 152 -8.72 0.50 -16.56
C MET A 152 -7.81 0.63 -17.79
N LEU A 153 -6.60 0.07 -17.73
CA LEU A 153 -5.63 0.11 -18.82
C LEU A 153 -5.66 -1.19 -19.61
N ASN A 154 -5.40 -2.31 -18.95
CA ASN A 154 -5.28 -3.64 -19.51
C ASN A 154 -5.43 -4.69 -18.41
N GLU A 155 -5.36 -5.96 -18.81
CA GLU A 155 -5.18 -7.10 -17.92
C GLU A 155 -3.74 -7.61 -18.05
N GLU A 156 -3.16 -8.11 -16.95
CA GLU A 156 -1.77 -8.56 -16.90
C GLU A 156 -1.61 -9.68 -15.87
N ASP A 157 -0.84 -10.71 -16.22
CA ASP A 157 -0.48 -11.76 -15.27
C ASP A 157 0.72 -11.33 -14.43
N LEU A 158 0.57 -11.31 -13.11
CA LEU A 158 1.61 -11.00 -12.16
C LEU A 158 1.89 -12.23 -11.28
N GLY A 159 2.85 -13.06 -11.68
CA GLY A 159 3.10 -14.37 -11.08
C GLY A 159 1.88 -15.29 -11.26
N LYS A 160 1.26 -15.71 -10.16
CA LYS A 160 0.07 -16.56 -10.17
C LYS A 160 -1.26 -15.79 -10.24
N HIS A 161 -1.21 -14.45 -10.23
CA HIS A 161 -2.38 -13.58 -10.17
C HIS A 161 -2.69 -12.99 -11.55
N HIS A 162 -3.90 -13.21 -12.04
CA HIS A 162 -4.44 -12.48 -13.18
C HIS A 162 -5.04 -11.17 -12.68
N CYS A 163 -4.51 -10.05 -13.16
CA CYS A 163 -4.79 -8.74 -12.58
C CYS A 163 -5.43 -7.77 -13.59
N PHE A 164 -6.42 -7.03 -13.13
CA PHE A 164 -6.78 -5.76 -13.76
C PHE A 164 -5.72 -4.72 -13.44
N VAL A 165 -5.20 -4.03 -14.46
CA VAL A 165 -4.28 -2.89 -14.27
C VAL A 165 -5.07 -1.60 -14.36
N VAL A 166 -5.18 -0.91 -13.24
CA VAL A 166 -5.94 0.33 -13.10
C VAL A 166 -4.99 1.49 -12.86
N GLU A 167 -5.09 2.53 -13.67
CA GLU A 167 -4.38 3.79 -13.46
C GLU A 167 -5.11 4.62 -12.40
N ALA A 168 -4.37 5.08 -11.40
CA ALA A 168 -4.83 6.01 -10.39
C ALA A 168 -4.35 7.42 -10.74
N ILE A 169 -5.29 8.31 -11.09
CA ILE A 169 -5.03 9.69 -11.48
C ILE A 169 -5.48 10.59 -10.33
N PRO A 170 -4.58 11.30 -9.64
CA PRO A 170 -4.94 12.15 -8.52
C PRO A 170 -5.75 13.36 -8.98
N LYS A 171 -6.84 13.68 -8.26
CA LYS A 171 -7.71 14.83 -8.55
C LYS A 171 -7.11 16.18 -8.16
N ARG A 172 -6.01 16.18 -7.40
CA ARG A 172 -5.29 17.37 -6.98
C ARG A 172 -3.79 17.12 -6.90
N ASN A 173 -3.01 18.16 -7.07
CA ASN A 173 -1.55 18.13 -6.94
C ASN A 173 -1.16 18.24 -5.45
N ASP A 174 -1.12 17.12 -4.75
CA ASP A 174 -0.84 17.03 -3.32
C ASP A 174 0.34 16.07 -3.06
N LYS A 175 1.13 16.38 -2.02
CA LYS A 175 2.28 15.55 -1.60
C LYS A 175 1.88 14.20 -1.01
N TYR A 176 0.63 14.04 -0.58
CA TYR A 176 0.07 12.81 -0.02
C TYR A 176 -0.59 11.92 -1.07
N LEU A 177 -0.73 12.41 -2.31
CA LEU A 177 -1.28 11.64 -3.42
C LEU A 177 -0.16 11.17 -4.36
N PHE A 178 -0.44 10.13 -5.12
CA PHE A 178 0.45 9.60 -6.15
C PHE A 178 -0.25 9.52 -7.51
N GLU A 179 0.53 9.46 -8.54
CA GLU A 179 0.10 9.08 -9.89
C GLU A 179 0.75 7.76 -10.25
N GLY A 180 -0.02 6.77 -10.72
CA GLY A 180 0.54 5.46 -10.98
C GLY A 180 -0.48 4.39 -11.31
N LYS A 181 -0.10 3.13 -11.08
CA LYS A 181 -0.89 1.95 -11.42
C LYS A 181 -1.13 1.09 -10.20
N ILE A 182 -2.30 0.45 -10.17
CA ILE A 182 -2.72 -0.51 -9.18
C ILE A 182 -3.05 -1.81 -9.92
N TRP A 183 -2.43 -2.92 -9.54
CA TRP A 183 -2.74 -4.26 -10.00
C TRP A 183 -3.70 -4.90 -9.02
N ILE A 184 -4.87 -5.24 -9.51
CA ILE A 184 -5.98 -5.79 -8.70
C ILE A 184 -6.26 -7.21 -9.20
N ASP A 185 -6.11 -8.20 -8.32
CA ASP A 185 -6.47 -9.58 -8.61
C ASP A 185 -7.93 -9.66 -9.08
N SER A 186 -8.15 -10.25 -10.26
CA SER A 186 -9.46 -10.25 -10.92
C SER A 186 -10.48 -11.17 -10.25
N SER A 187 -10.01 -12.17 -9.50
CA SER A 187 -10.86 -13.15 -8.82
C SER A 187 -11.27 -12.69 -7.43
N GLU A 188 -10.36 -12.02 -6.70
CA GLU A 188 -10.58 -11.64 -5.32
C GLU A 188 -10.81 -10.14 -5.12
N PHE A 189 -10.63 -9.34 -6.16
CA PHE A 189 -10.64 -7.88 -6.05
C PHE A 189 -9.77 -7.40 -4.88
N ALA A 190 -8.51 -7.81 -4.90
CA ALA A 190 -7.50 -7.45 -3.91
C ALA A 190 -6.30 -6.80 -4.59
N VAL A 191 -5.68 -5.83 -3.89
CA VAL A 191 -4.46 -5.21 -4.40
C VAL A 191 -3.30 -6.21 -4.31
N VAL A 192 -2.64 -6.48 -5.44
CA VAL A 192 -1.42 -7.28 -5.54
C VAL A 192 -0.18 -6.39 -5.56
N LYS A 193 -0.27 -5.25 -6.28
CA LYS A 193 0.84 -4.32 -6.43
C LYS A 193 0.35 -2.90 -6.65
N ILE A 194 1.09 -1.94 -6.15
CA ILE A 194 0.94 -0.52 -6.47
C ILE A 194 2.31 -0.01 -6.94
N ALA A 195 2.35 0.78 -8.01
CA ALA A 195 3.57 1.45 -8.45
C ALA A 195 3.25 2.85 -8.97
N GLY A 196 4.10 3.82 -8.65
CA GLY A 196 3.87 5.19 -9.09
C GLY A 196 4.91 6.17 -8.55
N HIS A 197 4.56 7.42 -8.62
CA HIS A 197 5.34 8.54 -8.08
C HIS A 197 4.43 9.55 -7.39
N PRO A 198 4.93 10.39 -6.47
CA PRO A 198 4.13 11.42 -5.82
C PRO A 198 3.52 12.39 -6.84
N ALA A 199 2.25 12.73 -6.68
CA ALA A 199 1.54 13.67 -7.54
C ALA A 199 2.17 15.07 -7.53
N LYS A 200 2.83 15.44 -6.43
CA LYS A 200 3.53 16.72 -6.26
C LYS A 200 5.02 16.49 -6.05
N LYS A 201 5.85 17.31 -6.69
CA LYS A 201 7.29 17.35 -6.42
C LYS A 201 7.54 17.59 -4.93
N LEU A 202 8.33 16.72 -4.32
CA LEU A 202 8.55 16.71 -2.88
C LEU A 202 9.47 17.82 -2.41
N SER A 203 10.48 18.17 -3.22
CA SER A 203 11.36 19.32 -2.99
C SER A 203 12.25 19.64 -4.19
N PHE A 204 12.95 20.78 -4.07
CA PHE A 204 14.01 21.15 -5.03
C PHE A 204 15.18 20.15 -5.04
N TRP A 205 15.41 19.42 -3.94
CA TRP A 205 16.54 18.50 -3.77
C TRP A 205 16.24 17.08 -4.25
N VAL A 206 14.98 16.67 -4.26
CA VAL A 206 14.54 15.37 -4.78
C VAL A 206 14.10 15.57 -6.21
N THR A 207 14.88 15.05 -7.14
CA THR A 207 14.64 15.21 -8.58
C THR A 207 13.71 14.15 -9.12
N ARG A 208 13.73 12.96 -8.51
CA ARG A 208 12.87 11.81 -8.84
C ARG A 208 12.56 11.00 -7.59
N ALA A 209 11.35 10.46 -7.54
CA ALA A 209 10.93 9.51 -6.53
C ALA A 209 9.89 8.60 -7.16
N ASP A 210 10.21 7.32 -7.27
CA ASP A 210 9.31 6.28 -7.74
C ASP A 210 9.16 5.24 -6.63
N PHE A 211 7.99 4.67 -6.46
CA PHE A 211 7.78 3.62 -5.46
C PHE A 211 7.05 2.41 -6.04
N VAL A 212 7.28 1.27 -5.41
CA VAL A 212 6.57 0.02 -5.65
C VAL A 212 6.21 -0.58 -4.30
N ARG A 213 4.96 -1.04 -4.16
CA ARG A 213 4.49 -1.82 -3.02
C ARG A 213 3.88 -3.12 -3.52
N GLN A 214 4.18 -4.22 -2.84
CA GLN A 214 3.68 -5.55 -3.16
C GLN A 214 2.94 -6.14 -1.96
N TYR A 215 1.90 -6.91 -2.27
CA TYR A 215 1.04 -7.57 -1.29
C TYR A 215 0.99 -9.06 -1.57
N GLU A 216 0.83 -9.85 -0.50
CA GLU A 216 0.57 -11.28 -0.58
C GLU A 216 -0.61 -11.66 0.30
N LYS A 217 -1.21 -12.81 -0.03
CA LYS A 217 -2.36 -13.36 0.67
C LYS A 217 -1.92 -14.25 1.83
N PHE A 218 -2.46 -13.97 3.03
CA PHE A 218 -2.30 -14.74 4.27
C PHE A 218 -3.70 -15.12 4.78
N GLY A 219 -4.15 -16.34 4.50
CA GLY A 219 -5.55 -16.74 4.72
C GLY A 219 -6.48 -15.88 3.85
N ASP A 220 -7.38 -15.13 4.47
CA ASP A 220 -8.31 -14.23 3.78
C ASP A 220 -7.78 -12.80 3.60
N PHE A 221 -6.58 -12.49 4.13
CA PHE A 221 -6.06 -11.12 4.21
C PHE A 221 -4.91 -10.88 3.24
N TRP A 222 -4.92 -9.72 2.57
CA TRP A 222 -3.84 -9.25 1.73
C TRP A 222 -3.01 -8.24 2.49
N LEU A 223 -1.77 -8.61 2.82
CA LEU A 223 -0.87 -7.78 3.62
C LEU A 223 0.35 -7.35 2.80
N PRO A 224 0.93 -6.17 3.07
CA PRO A 224 2.14 -5.74 2.40
C PRO A 224 3.31 -6.66 2.77
N VAL A 225 4.10 -7.05 1.75
CA VAL A 225 5.30 -7.87 1.93
C VAL A 225 6.58 -7.14 1.54
N ARG A 226 6.48 -6.17 0.63
CA ARG A 226 7.64 -5.39 0.18
C ARG A 226 7.24 -3.99 -0.25
N ASP A 227 7.98 -3.00 0.23
CA ASP A 227 7.97 -1.62 -0.25
C ASP A 227 9.35 -1.24 -0.73
N GLU A 228 9.44 -0.60 -1.90
CA GLU A 228 10.66 0.00 -2.42
C GLU A 228 10.39 1.42 -2.90
N THR A 229 11.26 2.35 -2.51
CA THR A 229 11.23 3.72 -3.01
C THR A 229 12.59 4.09 -3.58
N PHE A 230 12.61 4.42 -4.86
CA PHE A 230 13.79 4.83 -5.61
C PHE A 230 13.81 6.35 -5.64
N VAL A 231 14.82 6.96 -5.01
CA VAL A 231 14.95 8.42 -4.97
C VAL A 231 16.26 8.87 -5.60
N GLU A 232 16.19 9.98 -6.32
CA GLU A 232 17.36 10.69 -6.77
C GLU A 232 17.46 12.03 -6.06
N VAL A 233 18.55 12.21 -5.31
CA VAL A 233 18.78 13.38 -4.47
C VAL A 233 19.98 14.16 -5.02
N LYS A 234 19.81 15.45 -5.34
CA LYS A 234 20.90 16.33 -5.78
C LYS A 234 22.06 16.27 -4.77
N LEU A 235 23.28 16.09 -5.25
CA LEU A 235 24.52 15.97 -4.50
C LEU A 235 24.71 14.68 -3.68
N TYR A 236 23.65 13.84 -3.52
CA TYR A 236 23.75 12.57 -2.79
C TYR A 236 23.51 11.34 -3.68
N GLY A 237 23.14 11.59 -4.97
CA GLY A 237 22.91 10.54 -5.96
C GLY A 237 21.63 9.72 -5.69
N LYS A 238 21.61 8.54 -6.27
CA LYS A 238 20.46 7.62 -6.17
C LYS A 238 20.51 6.85 -4.86
N LYS A 239 19.36 6.68 -4.24
CA LYS A 239 19.16 5.87 -3.03
C LYS A 239 17.91 5.01 -3.20
N ILE A 240 17.94 3.86 -2.57
CA ILE A 240 16.81 2.93 -2.50
C ILE A 240 16.47 2.78 -1.02
N LEU A 241 15.23 3.07 -0.69
CA LEU A 241 14.67 2.76 0.62
C LEU A 241 13.76 1.55 0.44
N SER A 242 14.06 0.46 1.13
CA SER A 242 13.26 -0.77 1.12
C SER A 242 12.71 -1.07 2.50
N ILE A 243 11.52 -1.67 2.52
CA ILE A 243 10.93 -2.30 3.69
C ILE A 243 10.50 -3.69 3.27
N GLU A 244 11.07 -4.70 3.90
CA GLU A 244 10.62 -6.08 3.77
C GLU A 244 9.79 -6.45 4.99
N HIS A 245 8.62 -7.05 4.76
CA HIS A 245 7.69 -7.43 5.82
C HIS A 245 7.61 -8.96 5.87
N HIS A 246 8.16 -9.52 6.92
CA HIS A 246 8.01 -10.94 7.22
C HIS A 246 6.85 -11.11 8.19
N ILE A 247 5.70 -11.54 7.66
CA ILE A 247 4.48 -11.73 8.47
C ILE A 247 4.68 -12.98 9.35
N ASN A 248 4.51 -12.82 10.65
CA ASN A 248 4.65 -13.90 11.62
C ASN A 248 3.30 -14.60 11.88
N SER A 249 2.26 -13.79 12.12
CA SER A 249 0.92 -14.30 12.42
C SER A 249 -0.17 -13.33 12.00
N VAL A 250 -1.36 -13.86 11.74
CA VAL A 250 -2.58 -13.10 11.45
C VAL A 250 -3.72 -13.68 12.27
N ASN A 251 -4.40 -12.85 13.06
CA ASN A 251 -5.47 -13.27 13.99
C ASN A 251 -5.07 -14.42 14.91
N GLY A 252 -3.81 -14.43 15.37
CA GLY A 252 -3.25 -15.49 16.22
C GLY A 252 -2.82 -16.76 15.48
N VAL A 253 -3.04 -16.86 14.16
CA VAL A 253 -2.62 -18.02 13.35
C VAL A 253 -1.24 -17.75 12.73
N PRO A 254 -0.24 -18.64 12.90
CA PRO A 254 1.06 -18.49 12.27
C PRO A 254 0.96 -18.41 10.74
N SER A 255 1.75 -17.52 10.12
CA SER A 255 1.72 -17.30 8.67
C SER A 255 2.04 -18.57 7.87
N SER A 256 2.92 -19.45 8.40
CA SER A 256 3.25 -20.75 7.79
C SER A 256 2.05 -21.69 7.62
N ALA A 257 1.03 -21.56 8.46
CA ALA A 257 -0.21 -22.30 8.35
C ALA A 257 -1.24 -21.67 7.39
N LEU A 258 -1.02 -20.40 7.02
CA LEU A 258 -1.92 -19.61 6.15
C LEU A 258 -1.47 -19.60 4.69
N VAL A 259 -0.18 -19.75 4.43
CA VAL A 259 0.40 -19.84 3.08
C VAL A 259 0.23 -21.27 2.57
N GLY A 260 -0.76 -21.49 1.70
CA GLY A 260 -1.01 -22.83 1.12
C GLY A 260 -2.43 -23.35 1.24
N GLN A 261 -3.31 -22.68 1.96
CA GLN A 261 -4.74 -23.03 1.97
C GLN A 261 -5.41 -22.46 0.71
N ASN A 262 -5.24 -23.19 -0.42
CA ASN A 262 -6.08 -22.99 -1.59
C ASN A 262 -7.43 -23.67 -1.32
N PRO A 263 -8.59 -22.99 -1.29
CA PRO A 263 -9.90 -23.60 -1.00
C PRO A 263 -10.42 -24.54 -2.11
N HIS A 264 -9.64 -24.86 -3.13
CA HIS A 264 -10.02 -25.71 -4.26
C HIS A 264 -9.40 -27.12 -4.27
N GLN A 265 -8.88 -27.62 -3.13
CA GLN A 265 -8.50 -29.04 -2.99
C GLN A 265 -9.20 -29.68 -1.80
N THR A 266 -10.51 -29.80 -1.89
CA THR A 266 -11.28 -30.77 -1.10
C THR A 266 -12.21 -31.52 -2.04
N GLU A 267 -12.08 -32.85 -1.96
CA GLU A 267 -12.95 -33.89 -2.51
C GLU A 267 -12.65 -34.42 -3.93
N SER A 268 -11.75 -35.38 -3.93
CA SER A 268 -11.96 -36.63 -4.69
C SER A 268 -11.40 -37.81 -3.87
N THR A 269 -12.06 -38.16 -2.77
CA THR A 269 -11.88 -39.48 -2.17
C THR A 269 -12.94 -40.37 -2.75
N THR A 270 -12.51 -41.13 -3.71
CA THR A 270 -13.18 -42.22 -4.41
C THR A 270 -13.69 -43.22 -3.39
N HIS A 271 -14.99 -43.43 -3.37
CA HIS A 271 -15.57 -44.74 -2.97
C HIS A 271 -15.32 -45.70 -4.12
N GLY A 272 -14.55 -46.74 -3.88
CA GLY A 272 -14.39 -47.91 -4.72
C GLY A 272 -14.43 -49.13 -3.81
N SER A 273 -15.52 -49.85 -3.94
CA SER A 273 -15.76 -51.16 -3.38
C SER A 273 -14.84 -52.20 -4.00
#